data_608a4b695b871cd7b2e9543b08395bca
#
_entry.id   608a4b695b871cd7b2e9543b08395bca
#
_cell.length_a   1.000
_cell.length_b   1.000
_cell.length_c   1.000
_cell.angle_alpha   90.00
_cell.angle_beta   90.00
_cell.angle_gamma   90.00
#
_symmetry.space_group_name_H-M   'P 1'
#
loop_
_entity.id
_entity.type
_entity.pdbx_description
1 polymer ?
#
loop_
_entity_poly.entity_id
_entity_poly.type
_entity_poly.pdbx_seq_one_letter_code
_entity_poly.pdbx_strand_id
1 'polypeptide(L)'
;MKNILKSILLLSGLALWVACEKDEEKAILNADAKVVSELSASSVVLEKTQSNTTALTVKWETKNFNILLKKSYSLEFVNGDKTKVLSVEHSPLEIKGKELNDYALAIGLAPEEATSIKVLVKAHLSDQRSLVSEQSLTITPYPDALKPSEWSVVGAFTEGGWKEDRGIPFWNYEGDKLATYITLPGGNPEGREFKFVKNKKWDGSLGDDQNDGVVTAGDDNINKKVKTYLAGTYQVIFNPKDNTYQMNTPYSWGLVGDFNNWGNPRGGITEPDKPMTYDGNTNTWVLKDMVLTQEGGVKIRLNSSWSLNIGADADDDTTNLEGAAKAGGKNVKLPAGTYDIVFSFSVENKGTYKIVRK
;
A
#
# COMPACT_ATOMS: atom_id res chain seq x y z
N MET A 1 52.18 6.87 -75.49
CA MET A 1 51.93 7.04 -74.05
C MET A 1 50.45 7.12 -73.64
N LYS A 2 49.50 7.41 -74.52
CA LYS A 2 48.05 7.49 -74.17
C LYS A 2 47.35 6.16 -73.98
N ASN A 3 47.89 5.03 -74.51
CA ASN A 3 47.21 3.74 -74.42
C ASN A 3 47.64 2.87 -73.21
N ILE A 4 48.80 3.19 -72.62
CA ILE A 4 49.29 2.47 -71.42
C ILE A 4 48.53 2.96 -70.14
N LEU A 5 48.12 4.25 -70.12
CA LEU A 5 47.35 4.82 -68.99
C LEU A 5 45.92 4.24 -68.91
N LYS A 6 45.32 3.92 -70.06
CA LYS A 6 43.97 3.34 -70.10
C LYS A 6 43.93 1.87 -69.63
N SER A 7 45.02 1.10 -69.91
CA SER A 7 45.10 -0.29 -69.42
C SER A 7 45.40 -0.40 -67.93
N ILE A 8 46.10 0.54 -67.33
CA ILE A 8 46.36 0.54 -65.88
C ILE A 8 45.10 0.96 -65.14
N LEU A 9 44.24 1.86 -65.69
CA LEU A 9 42.98 2.24 -65.06
C LEU A 9 41.93 1.09 -65.12
N LEU A 10 41.99 0.20 -66.12
CA LEU A 10 41.08 -0.93 -66.23
C LEU A 10 41.45 -2.08 -65.29
N LEU A 11 42.75 -2.27 -65.00
CA LEU A 11 43.21 -3.33 -64.08
C LEU A 11 43.00 -2.90 -62.60
N SER A 12 43.04 -1.61 -62.29
CA SER A 12 42.76 -1.11 -60.92
C SER A 12 41.27 -1.16 -60.55
N GLY A 13 40.38 -1.15 -61.57
CA GLY A 13 38.91 -1.28 -61.33
C GLY A 13 38.44 -2.70 -61.04
N LEU A 14 39.19 -3.76 -61.44
CA LEU A 14 38.82 -5.16 -61.15
C LEU A 14 39.30 -5.66 -59.77
N ALA A 15 40.28 -4.99 -59.17
CA ALA A 15 40.81 -5.39 -57.88
C ALA A 15 39.97 -4.94 -56.66
N LEU A 16 38.91 -4.14 -56.86
CA LEU A 16 38.03 -3.65 -55.79
C LEU A 16 36.76 -4.48 -55.58
N TRP A 17 36.60 -5.61 -56.30
CA TRP A 17 35.43 -6.48 -56.15
C TRP A 17 35.72 -7.80 -55.41
N VAL A 18 36.90 -7.94 -54.83
CA VAL A 18 37.16 -8.96 -53.79
C VAL A 18 37.01 -8.26 -52.41
N ALA A 19 35.86 -7.61 -52.21
CA ALA A 19 35.45 -7.27 -50.85
C ALA A 19 35.06 -8.55 -50.16
N CYS A 20 35.79 -8.87 -49.12
CA CYS A 20 35.53 -9.91 -48.15
C CYS A 20 34.04 -10.17 -48.01
N GLU A 21 33.54 -11.28 -48.55
CA GLU A 21 32.50 -11.99 -47.83
C GLU A 21 33.18 -12.49 -46.54
N LYS A 22 33.16 -11.66 -45.51
CA LYS A 22 33.24 -12.19 -44.18
C LYS A 22 32.02 -13.10 -44.09
N ASP A 23 32.20 -14.36 -44.15
CA ASP A 23 31.27 -15.34 -43.63
C ASP A 23 31.02 -14.92 -42.16
N GLU A 24 30.00 -14.08 -41.95
CA GLU A 24 29.48 -13.86 -40.61
C GLU A 24 28.94 -15.23 -40.18
N GLU A 25 29.73 -15.95 -39.42
CA GLU A 25 29.23 -17.15 -38.74
C GLU A 25 27.96 -16.74 -37.96
N LYS A 26 26.80 -16.98 -38.58
CA LYS A 26 25.53 -16.75 -37.93
C LYS A 26 25.47 -17.65 -36.71
N ALA A 27 25.53 -17.04 -35.52
CA ALA A 27 25.35 -17.77 -34.29
C ALA A 27 23.94 -18.38 -34.26
N ILE A 28 23.84 -19.68 -34.57
CA ILE A 28 22.56 -20.39 -34.59
C ILE A 28 22.32 -21.01 -33.22
N LEU A 29 21.25 -20.57 -32.57
CA LEU A 29 20.80 -21.16 -31.32
C LEU A 29 20.35 -22.60 -31.55
N ASN A 30 20.74 -23.53 -30.68
CA ASN A 30 20.26 -24.91 -30.72
C ASN A 30 18.72 -24.96 -30.74
N ALA A 31 18.19 -25.89 -31.55
CA ALA A 31 16.72 -26.04 -31.66
C ALA A 31 16.06 -26.50 -30.36
N ASP A 32 16.79 -27.17 -29.48
CA ASP A 32 16.37 -27.66 -28.16
C ASP A 32 16.76 -26.71 -26.99
N ALA A 33 17.27 -25.51 -27.29
CA ALA A 33 17.56 -24.51 -26.30
C ALA A 33 16.25 -24.09 -25.60
N LYS A 34 16.28 -24.11 -24.27
CA LYS A 34 15.10 -23.79 -23.46
C LYS A 34 15.49 -23.11 -22.15
N VAL A 35 14.54 -22.37 -21.59
CA VAL A 35 14.54 -22.00 -20.19
C VAL A 35 13.67 -23.00 -19.43
N VAL A 36 14.09 -23.41 -18.26
CA VAL A 36 13.30 -24.23 -17.33
C VAL A 36 13.16 -23.48 -16.01
N SER A 37 11.99 -23.56 -15.41
CA SER A 37 11.71 -22.92 -14.13
C SER A 37 11.06 -23.88 -13.14
N GLU A 38 11.24 -23.60 -11.87
CA GLU A 38 10.67 -24.33 -10.74
C GLU A 38 10.15 -23.33 -9.70
N LEU A 39 8.99 -23.61 -9.13
CA LEU A 39 8.42 -22.87 -8.02
C LEU A 39 8.60 -23.68 -6.73
N SER A 40 8.89 -23.00 -5.62
CA SER A 40 8.99 -23.66 -4.28
C SER A 40 7.67 -24.23 -3.78
N ALA A 41 6.53 -23.79 -4.35
CA ALA A 41 5.20 -24.27 -4.04
C ALA A 41 4.28 -24.14 -5.26
N SER A 42 3.30 -25.04 -5.39
CA SER A 42 2.23 -24.95 -6.40
C SER A 42 0.99 -24.22 -5.89
N SER A 43 0.90 -23.97 -4.57
CA SER A 43 -0.18 -23.23 -3.92
C SER A 43 0.36 -22.43 -2.74
N VAL A 44 -0.08 -21.18 -2.61
CA VAL A 44 0.31 -20.26 -1.53
C VAL A 44 -0.93 -19.56 -1.00
N VAL A 45 -1.17 -19.71 0.30
CA VAL A 45 -2.12 -18.87 1.04
C VAL A 45 -1.33 -17.75 1.70
N LEU A 46 -1.64 -16.52 1.33
CA LEU A 46 -0.94 -15.34 1.84
C LEU A 46 -1.64 -14.83 3.09
N GLU A 47 -0.86 -14.48 4.10
CA GLU A 47 -1.35 -13.91 5.36
C GLU A 47 -0.62 -12.61 5.65
N LYS A 48 -1.36 -11.60 6.11
CA LYS A 48 -0.78 -10.28 6.45
C LYS A 48 0.27 -10.39 7.58
N THR A 49 0.09 -11.32 8.51
CA THR A 49 1.03 -11.62 9.61
C THR A 49 2.37 -12.16 9.12
N GLN A 50 2.40 -12.74 7.92
CA GLN A 50 3.59 -13.31 7.28
C GLN A 50 4.09 -12.46 6.10
N SER A 51 3.67 -11.21 6.01
CA SER A 51 3.97 -10.30 4.89
C SER A 51 5.47 -10.13 4.61
N ASN A 52 6.31 -10.20 5.62
CA ASN A 52 7.76 -10.04 5.51
C ASN A 52 8.56 -11.34 5.37
N THR A 53 7.90 -12.50 5.37
CA THR A 53 8.54 -13.80 5.15
C THR A 53 8.53 -14.16 3.67
N THR A 54 9.49 -15.00 3.22
CA THR A 54 9.51 -15.52 1.85
C THR A 54 8.30 -16.42 1.63
N ALA A 55 7.43 -16.05 0.71
CA ALA A 55 6.21 -16.80 0.36
C ALA A 55 6.40 -17.68 -0.88
N LEU A 56 7.25 -17.26 -1.80
CA LEU A 56 7.53 -18.01 -3.03
C LEU A 56 9.00 -17.83 -3.43
N THR A 57 9.65 -18.92 -3.80
CA THR A 57 10.94 -18.89 -4.47
C THR A 57 10.79 -19.39 -5.89
N VAL A 58 11.28 -18.63 -6.85
CA VAL A 58 11.29 -18.98 -8.27
C VAL A 58 12.73 -19.23 -8.69
N LYS A 59 13.02 -20.44 -9.18
CA LYS A 59 14.32 -20.82 -9.75
C LYS A 59 14.20 -20.98 -11.25
N TRP A 60 15.23 -20.62 -12.00
CA TRP A 60 15.31 -20.87 -13.42
C TRP A 60 16.74 -21.05 -13.89
N GLU A 61 16.88 -21.77 -14.98
CA GLU A 61 18.13 -21.95 -15.71
C GLU A 61 17.85 -22.05 -17.20
N THR A 62 18.88 -21.79 -18.01
CA THR A 62 18.82 -22.05 -19.45
C THR A 62 19.59 -23.34 -19.77
N LYS A 63 18.99 -24.23 -20.56
CA LYS A 63 19.61 -25.50 -21.01
C LYS A 63 19.86 -25.49 -22.52
N ASN A 64 20.90 -26.19 -22.92
CA ASN A 64 21.28 -26.41 -24.31
C ASN A 64 21.60 -25.12 -25.09
N PHE A 65 22.12 -24.13 -24.39
CA PHE A 65 22.61 -22.89 -25.02
C PHE A 65 24.03 -23.09 -25.55
N ASN A 66 24.21 -22.95 -26.84
CA ASN A 66 25.48 -23.08 -27.52
C ASN A 66 26.13 -21.77 -27.97
N ILE A 67 25.49 -20.63 -27.61
CA ILE A 67 25.97 -19.31 -27.99
C ILE A 67 26.09 -18.41 -26.75
N LEU A 68 27.11 -17.57 -26.72
CA LEU A 68 27.32 -16.57 -25.68
C LEU A 68 26.50 -15.31 -26.00
N LEU A 69 25.28 -15.26 -25.54
CA LEU A 69 24.44 -14.08 -25.63
C LEU A 69 24.25 -13.47 -24.24
N LYS A 70 24.25 -12.14 -24.17
CA LYS A 70 23.75 -11.43 -22.98
C LYS A 70 22.24 -11.67 -22.93
N LYS A 71 21.78 -12.36 -21.88
CA LYS A 71 20.38 -12.67 -21.65
C LYS A 71 19.83 -11.72 -20.59
N SER A 72 18.64 -11.22 -20.79
CA SER A 72 17.83 -10.62 -19.75
C SER A 72 16.64 -11.53 -19.46
N TYR A 73 16.15 -11.47 -18.24
CA TYR A 73 15.04 -12.30 -17.83
C TYR A 73 13.88 -11.44 -17.33
N SER A 74 12.65 -11.91 -17.56
CA SER A 74 11.47 -11.42 -16.89
C SER A 74 10.70 -12.57 -16.23
N LEU A 75 10.11 -12.27 -15.08
CA LEU A 75 9.13 -13.09 -14.40
C LEU A 75 7.77 -12.42 -14.55
N GLU A 76 6.78 -13.17 -15.03
CA GLU A 76 5.45 -12.65 -15.30
C GLU A 76 4.40 -13.47 -14.55
N PHE A 77 3.52 -12.80 -13.82
CA PHE A 77 2.32 -13.37 -13.21
C PHE A 77 1.14 -13.00 -14.09
N VAL A 78 0.41 -13.99 -14.60
CA VAL A 78 -0.65 -13.80 -15.61
C VAL A 78 -1.97 -14.37 -15.15
N ASN A 79 -3.00 -13.53 -15.15
CA ASN A 79 -4.39 -13.88 -14.86
C ASN A 79 -5.29 -13.34 -15.98
N GLY A 80 -5.68 -14.21 -16.92
CA GLY A 80 -6.44 -13.80 -18.12
C GLY A 80 -5.63 -12.81 -18.96
N ASP A 81 -6.16 -11.62 -19.13
CA ASP A 81 -5.56 -10.50 -19.87
C ASP A 81 -4.65 -9.59 -19.02
N LYS A 82 -4.63 -9.80 -17.70
CA LYS A 82 -3.84 -9.00 -16.77
C LYS A 82 -2.49 -9.66 -16.49
N THR A 83 -1.45 -8.87 -16.53
CA THR A 83 -0.07 -9.36 -16.31
C THR A 83 0.71 -8.39 -15.43
N LYS A 84 1.41 -8.94 -14.43
CA LYS A 84 2.46 -8.24 -13.68
C LYS A 84 3.81 -8.74 -14.15
N VAL A 85 4.65 -7.85 -14.68
CA VAL A 85 5.98 -8.15 -15.19
C VAL A 85 7.04 -7.61 -14.24
N LEU A 86 8.05 -8.43 -13.95
CA LEU A 86 9.24 -8.10 -13.17
C LEU A 86 10.48 -8.34 -14.02
N SER A 87 11.36 -7.36 -14.14
CA SER A 87 12.71 -7.58 -14.65
C SER A 87 13.56 -8.25 -13.58
N VAL A 88 14.20 -9.36 -13.89
CA VAL A 88 14.95 -10.16 -12.92
C VAL A 88 16.35 -10.44 -13.43
N GLU A 89 17.35 -10.37 -12.54
CA GLU A 89 18.76 -10.54 -12.92
C GLU A 89 19.34 -11.87 -12.46
N HIS A 90 18.91 -12.35 -11.30
CA HIS A 90 19.49 -13.52 -10.65
C HIS A 90 18.45 -14.57 -10.30
N SER A 91 18.83 -15.83 -10.42
CA SER A 91 18.10 -17.01 -9.98
C SER A 91 18.87 -17.66 -8.81
N PRO A 92 18.22 -18.07 -7.71
CA PRO A 92 16.79 -17.95 -7.43
C PRO A 92 16.33 -16.54 -7.07
N LEU A 93 15.05 -16.25 -7.28
CA LEU A 93 14.36 -15.06 -6.79
C LEU A 93 13.45 -15.43 -5.62
N GLU A 94 13.63 -14.79 -4.48
CA GLU A 94 12.75 -14.91 -3.34
C GLU A 94 11.75 -13.76 -3.32
N ILE A 95 10.47 -14.07 -3.21
CA ILE A 95 9.35 -13.11 -3.19
C ILE A 95 8.69 -13.18 -1.82
N LYS A 96 8.63 -12.05 -1.13
CA LYS A 96 7.98 -11.96 0.18
C LYS A 96 6.47 -11.98 0.08
N GLY A 97 5.81 -12.35 1.17
CA GLY A 97 4.35 -12.44 1.24
C GLY A 97 3.64 -11.16 0.81
N LYS A 98 4.13 -9.99 1.27
CA LYS A 98 3.57 -8.71 0.84
C LYS A 98 3.73 -8.45 -0.67
N GLU A 99 4.90 -8.68 -1.22
CA GLU A 99 5.18 -8.45 -2.63
C GLU A 99 4.30 -9.36 -3.52
N LEU A 100 4.20 -10.66 -3.16
CA LEU A 100 3.36 -11.60 -3.89
C LEU A 100 1.88 -11.23 -3.79
N ASN A 101 1.44 -10.73 -2.63
CA ASN A 101 0.08 -10.23 -2.44
C ASN A 101 -0.20 -9.01 -3.33
N ASP A 102 0.71 -8.05 -3.35
CA ASP A 102 0.60 -6.85 -4.20
C ASP A 102 0.52 -7.24 -5.69
N TYR A 103 1.29 -8.23 -6.12
CA TYR A 103 1.24 -8.73 -7.50
C TYR A 103 -0.08 -9.43 -7.81
N ALA A 104 -0.57 -10.28 -6.91
CA ALA A 104 -1.84 -10.98 -7.05
C ALA A 104 -3.02 -10.02 -7.17
N LEU A 105 -3.08 -9.00 -6.29
CA LEU A 105 -4.12 -7.97 -6.34
C LEU A 105 -4.02 -7.11 -7.61
N ALA A 106 -2.79 -6.76 -8.06
CA ALA A 106 -2.57 -5.97 -9.27
C ALA A 106 -3.06 -6.66 -10.55
N ILE A 107 -3.01 -7.99 -10.60
CA ILE A 107 -3.56 -8.78 -11.71
C ILE A 107 -5.03 -9.19 -11.49
N GLY A 108 -5.67 -8.61 -10.45
CA GLY A 108 -7.11 -8.71 -10.22
C GLY A 108 -7.58 -10.00 -9.56
N LEU A 109 -6.73 -10.68 -8.77
CA LEU A 109 -7.20 -11.77 -7.92
C LEU A 109 -8.09 -11.20 -6.80
N ALA A 110 -9.20 -11.89 -6.52
CA ALA A 110 -10.06 -11.52 -5.41
C ALA A 110 -9.42 -11.95 -4.08
N PRO A 111 -9.40 -11.07 -3.07
CA PRO A 111 -8.93 -11.44 -1.73
C PRO A 111 -9.72 -12.61 -1.15
N GLU A 112 -9.01 -13.48 -0.41
CA GLU A 112 -9.58 -14.65 0.28
C GLU A 112 -10.11 -15.75 -0.67
N GLU A 113 -9.94 -15.61 -1.99
CA GLU A 113 -10.31 -16.60 -2.99
C GLU A 113 -9.08 -17.24 -3.62
N ALA A 114 -9.03 -18.58 -3.61
CA ALA A 114 -7.95 -19.32 -4.26
C ALA A 114 -8.10 -19.26 -5.77
N THR A 115 -7.15 -18.64 -6.45
CA THR A 115 -7.16 -18.49 -7.91
C THR A 115 -5.88 -19.06 -8.52
N SER A 116 -6.01 -19.90 -9.55
CA SER A 116 -4.89 -20.42 -10.30
C SER A 116 -4.47 -19.47 -11.42
N ILE A 117 -3.18 -19.15 -11.48
CA ILE A 117 -2.58 -18.23 -12.43
C ILE A 117 -1.41 -18.92 -13.15
N LYS A 118 -0.94 -18.31 -14.24
CA LYS A 118 0.30 -18.71 -14.91
C LYS A 118 1.46 -17.87 -14.40
N VAL A 119 2.58 -18.53 -14.18
CA VAL A 119 3.88 -17.89 -13.87
C VAL A 119 4.82 -18.20 -15.02
N LEU A 120 5.24 -17.17 -15.75
CA LEU A 120 6.11 -17.30 -16.91
C LEU A 120 7.50 -16.77 -16.58
N VAL A 121 8.53 -17.57 -16.84
CA VAL A 121 9.91 -17.09 -16.87
C VAL A 121 10.32 -16.97 -18.33
N LYS A 122 10.68 -15.76 -18.76
CA LYS A 122 11.13 -15.50 -20.13
C LYS A 122 12.62 -15.16 -20.14
N ALA A 123 13.37 -15.86 -20.97
CA ALA A 123 14.74 -15.50 -21.31
C ALA A 123 14.73 -14.75 -22.64
N HIS A 124 14.97 -13.44 -22.60
CA HIS A 124 14.98 -12.57 -23.78
C HIS A 124 16.33 -12.70 -24.49
N LEU A 125 16.27 -13.09 -25.77
CA LEU A 125 17.43 -13.26 -26.64
C LEU A 125 17.61 -12.03 -27.56
N SER A 126 16.52 -11.39 -27.90
CA SER A 126 16.42 -10.13 -28.62
C SER A 126 15.07 -9.51 -28.37
N ASP A 127 14.81 -8.31 -28.90
CA ASP A 127 13.52 -7.62 -28.76
C ASP A 127 12.32 -8.42 -29.29
N GLN A 128 12.57 -9.36 -30.21
CA GLN A 128 11.51 -10.15 -30.86
C GLN A 128 11.54 -11.65 -30.51
N ARG A 129 12.55 -12.12 -29.77
CA ARG A 129 12.70 -13.54 -29.46
C ARG A 129 12.96 -13.82 -28.00
N SER A 130 12.09 -14.61 -27.42
CA SER A 130 12.23 -15.09 -26.04
C SER A 130 11.97 -16.59 -25.97
N LEU A 131 12.64 -17.27 -25.04
CA LEU A 131 12.30 -18.61 -24.59
C LEU A 131 11.48 -18.50 -23.32
N VAL A 132 10.45 -19.33 -23.21
CA VAL A 132 9.47 -19.24 -22.13
C VAL A 132 9.37 -20.57 -21.39
N SER A 133 9.38 -20.53 -20.07
CA SER A 133 8.97 -21.61 -19.18
C SER A 133 7.70 -21.19 -18.45
N GLU A 134 6.67 -22.03 -18.47
CA GLU A 134 5.38 -21.80 -17.84
C GLU A 134 5.18 -22.75 -16.66
N GLN A 135 4.71 -22.22 -15.53
CA GLN A 135 4.29 -22.94 -14.34
C GLN A 135 2.88 -22.50 -13.94
N SER A 136 2.15 -23.33 -13.22
CA SER A 136 0.88 -22.97 -12.60
C SER A 136 1.09 -22.72 -11.12
N LEU A 137 0.47 -21.66 -10.59
CA LEU A 137 0.52 -21.28 -9.18
C LEU A 137 -0.89 -20.91 -8.72
N THR A 138 -1.37 -21.52 -7.65
CA THR A 138 -2.61 -21.11 -6.99
C THR A 138 -2.27 -20.12 -5.86
N ILE A 139 -2.87 -18.95 -5.89
CA ILE A 139 -2.66 -17.92 -4.86
C ILE A 139 -4.01 -17.58 -4.20
N THR A 140 -4.01 -17.53 -2.88
CA THR A 140 -5.09 -16.94 -2.09
C THR A 140 -4.54 -15.66 -1.46
N PRO A 141 -4.84 -14.47 -2.02
CA PRO A 141 -4.33 -13.22 -1.47
C PRO A 141 -5.12 -12.79 -0.23
N TYR A 142 -4.47 -12.03 0.67
CA TYR A 142 -5.18 -11.33 1.73
C TYR A 142 -5.65 -9.95 1.24
N PRO A 143 -6.73 -9.38 1.80
CA PRO A 143 -7.20 -8.04 1.43
C PRO A 143 -6.18 -6.99 1.86
N ASP A 144 -5.82 -6.10 0.94
CA ASP A 144 -4.93 -4.96 1.23
C ASP A 144 -5.66 -3.90 2.06
N ALA A 145 -6.95 -3.70 1.80
CA ALA A 145 -7.79 -2.82 2.59
C ALA A 145 -8.08 -3.43 3.96
N LEU A 146 -7.95 -2.60 5.00
CA LEU A 146 -8.41 -2.97 6.33
C LEU A 146 -9.92 -3.25 6.27
N LYS A 147 -10.35 -4.34 6.91
CA LYS A 147 -11.78 -4.64 7.09
C LYS A 147 -12.22 -4.23 8.50
N PRO A 148 -13.45 -3.72 8.67
CA PRO A 148 -13.99 -3.53 10.00
C PRO A 148 -14.09 -4.89 10.69
N SER A 149 -13.73 -4.91 11.96
CA SER A 149 -13.88 -6.11 12.80
C SER A 149 -15.34 -6.30 13.21
N GLU A 150 -15.63 -7.41 13.87
CA GLU A 150 -16.92 -7.64 14.51
C GLU A 150 -17.17 -6.79 15.77
N TRP A 151 -16.14 -6.05 16.24
CA TRP A 151 -16.20 -5.20 17.43
C TRP A 151 -16.44 -3.75 17.07
N SER A 152 -17.17 -3.05 17.94
CA SER A 152 -17.41 -1.60 17.83
C SER A 152 -17.45 -0.94 19.20
N VAL A 153 -17.18 0.36 19.25
CA VAL A 153 -17.40 1.22 20.43
C VAL A 153 -18.79 1.79 20.33
N VAL A 154 -19.59 1.58 21.36
CA VAL A 154 -20.93 2.16 21.52
C VAL A 154 -20.97 2.99 22.79
N GLY A 155 -21.45 4.21 22.72
CA GLY A 155 -21.47 5.10 23.86
C GLY A 155 -22.26 6.39 23.63
N ALA A 156 -22.46 7.17 24.67
CA ALA A 156 -23.27 8.37 24.63
C ALA A 156 -22.80 9.41 23.60
N PHE A 157 -21.52 9.41 23.25
CA PHE A 157 -20.90 10.35 22.30
C PHE A 157 -20.92 9.88 20.85
N THR A 158 -21.31 8.63 20.58
CA THR A 158 -21.42 8.15 19.20
C THR A 158 -22.67 8.72 18.54
N GLU A 159 -22.68 8.84 17.22
CA GLU A 159 -23.83 9.36 16.46
C GLU A 159 -25.12 8.57 16.75
N GLY A 160 -24.99 7.28 16.97
CA GLY A 160 -26.09 6.39 17.34
C GLY A 160 -26.46 6.43 18.83
N GLY A 161 -25.68 7.10 19.68
CA GLY A 161 -25.80 6.99 21.13
C GLY A 161 -25.57 5.55 21.59
N TRP A 162 -26.43 5.08 22.48
CA TRP A 162 -26.38 3.69 23.00
C TRP A 162 -27.11 2.67 22.11
N LYS A 163 -27.01 2.79 20.77
CA LYS A 163 -27.55 1.80 19.81
C LYS A 163 -26.45 0.88 19.36
N GLU A 164 -26.58 -0.41 19.66
CA GLU A 164 -25.55 -1.42 19.40
C GLU A 164 -25.20 -1.60 17.92
N ASP A 165 -26.13 -1.31 17.01
CA ASP A 165 -25.96 -1.41 15.58
C ASP A 165 -25.26 -0.19 14.94
N ARG A 166 -25.07 0.90 15.73
CA ARG A 166 -24.50 2.18 15.29
C ARG A 166 -23.21 2.57 15.99
N GLY A 167 -22.50 1.59 16.54
CA GLY A 167 -21.18 1.81 17.13
C GLY A 167 -20.12 2.17 16.10
N ILE A 168 -19.05 2.80 16.56
CA ILE A 168 -17.84 3.07 15.77
C ILE A 168 -17.05 1.76 15.65
N PRO A 169 -16.85 1.21 14.44
CA PRO A 169 -16.15 -0.06 14.27
C PRO A 169 -14.69 0.00 14.71
N PHE A 170 -14.21 -1.08 15.28
CA PHE A 170 -12.78 -1.35 15.33
C PHE A 170 -12.30 -1.93 14.01
N TRP A 171 -11.06 -1.62 13.66
CA TRP A 171 -10.40 -2.07 12.45
C TRP A 171 -9.17 -2.89 12.81
N ASN A 172 -8.83 -3.86 11.98
CA ASN A 172 -7.60 -4.63 12.15
C ASN A 172 -6.41 -3.68 12.24
N TYR A 173 -5.59 -3.85 13.28
CA TYR A 173 -4.47 -2.97 13.57
C TYR A 173 -3.15 -3.74 13.44
N GLU A 174 -2.66 -4.37 14.49
CA GLU A 174 -1.39 -5.06 14.52
C GLU A 174 -1.57 -6.44 15.17
N GLY A 175 -1.22 -7.51 14.46
CA GLY A 175 -1.46 -8.88 14.93
C GLY A 175 -2.94 -9.09 15.24
N ASP A 176 -3.25 -9.50 16.48
CA ASP A 176 -4.62 -9.72 16.94
C ASP A 176 -5.29 -8.45 17.51
N LYS A 177 -4.59 -7.33 17.50
CA LYS A 177 -5.11 -6.07 18.01
C LYS A 177 -6.00 -5.38 17.00
N LEU A 178 -6.97 -4.67 17.51
CA LEU A 178 -7.92 -3.83 16.79
C LEU A 178 -7.71 -2.39 17.21
N ALA A 179 -7.94 -1.44 16.32
CA ALA A 179 -7.91 -0.01 16.65
C ALA A 179 -9.10 0.74 16.09
N THR A 180 -9.49 1.77 16.80
CA THR A 180 -10.43 2.78 16.32
C THR A 180 -10.06 4.13 16.93
N TYR A 181 -10.75 5.19 16.51
CA TYR A 181 -10.54 6.52 17.05
C TYR A 181 -11.88 7.06 17.52
N ILE A 182 -11.89 7.66 18.70
CA ILE A 182 -13.08 8.23 19.30
C ILE A 182 -12.80 9.66 19.75
N THR A 183 -13.80 10.53 19.64
CA THR A 183 -13.73 11.89 20.17
C THR A 183 -14.69 12.04 21.34
N LEU A 184 -14.13 12.17 22.52
CA LEU A 184 -14.89 12.35 23.75
C LEU A 184 -15.26 13.84 23.91
N PRO A 185 -16.55 14.15 24.17
CA PRO A 185 -17.00 15.53 24.26
C PRO A 185 -16.54 16.21 25.56
N GLY A 186 -16.56 17.54 25.57
CA GLY A 186 -16.46 18.34 26.79
C GLY A 186 -17.70 18.19 27.65
N GLY A 187 -17.68 18.78 28.87
CA GLY A 187 -18.83 18.81 29.77
C GLY A 187 -18.97 17.59 30.67
N ASN A 188 -20.21 17.09 30.85
CA ASN A 188 -20.53 16.03 31.80
C ASN A 188 -19.78 14.71 31.49
N PRO A 189 -19.11 14.09 32.46
CA PRO A 189 -18.46 12.78 32.30
C PRO A 189 -19.39 11.67 31.79
N GLU A 190 -20.67 11.66 32.13
CA GLU A 190 -21.65 10.68 31.66
C GLU A 190 -21.79 10.65 30.12
N GLY A 191 -21.54 11.80 29.46
CA GLY A 191 -21.51 11.90 28.02
C GLY A 191 -20.29 11.24 27.36
N ARG A 192 -19.35 10.69 28.15
CA ARG A 192 -18.11 10.05 27.67
C ARG A 192 -18.08 8.55 27.90
N GLU A 193 -19.17 8.00 28.38
CA GLU A 193 -19.27 6.56 28.68
C GLU A 193 -19.41 5.73 27.42
N PHE A 194 -18.79 4.54 27.40
CA PHE A 194 -18.87 3.61 26.29
C PHE A 194 -18.69 2.14 26.71
N LYS A 195 -19.05 1.24 25.81
CA LYS A 195 -18.81 -0.19 25.87
C LYS A 195 -18.25 -0.69 24.56
N PHE A 196 -17.62 -1.85 24.59
CA PHE A 196 -17.27 -2.62 23.39
C PHE A 196 -18.36 -3.64 23.12
N VAL A 197 -18.87 -3.63 21.90
CA VAL A 197 -20.00 -4.45 21.46
C VAL A 197 -19.54 -5.34 20.32
N LYS A 198 -19.88 -6.63 20.42
CA LYS A 198 -19.54 -7.62 19.39
C LYS A 198 -20.74 -7.90 18.50
N ASN A 199 -20.52 -8.01 17.19
CA ASN A 199 -21.56 -8.36 16.21
C ASN A 199 -22.83 -7.49 16.28
N LYS A 200 -22.68 -6.23 16.72
CA LYS A 200 -23.80 -5.30 16.88
C LYS A 200 -24.91 -5.83 17.81
N LYS A 201 -24.52 -6.47 18.92
CA LYS A 201 -25.43 -7.05 19.91
C LYS A 201 -24.95 -6.71 21.32
N TRP A 202 -25.88 -6.41 22.24
CA TRP A 202 -25.56 -6.19 23.64
C TRP A 202 -25.09 -7.47 24.34
N ASP A 203 -25.53 -8.62 23.87
CA ASP A 203 -25.09 -9.90 24.42
C ASP A 203 -23.57 -10.05 24.28
N GLY A 204 -22.89 -10.28 25.40
CA GLY A 204 -21.43 -10.33 25.46
C GLY A 204 -20.73 -8.98 25.32
N SER A 205 -21.42 -7.86 25.52
CA SER A 205 -20.78 -6.54 25.57
C SER A 205 -19.78 -6.44 26.72
N LEU A 206 -18.67 -5.74 26.47
CA LEU A 206 -17.56 -5.58 27.41
C LEU A 206 -17.46 -4.12 27.88
N GLY A 207 -17.12 -3.93 29.15
CA GLY A 207 -16.85 -2.62 29.72
C GLY A 207 -15.78 -2.70 30.80
N ASP A 208 -15.29 -1.55 31.25
CA ASP A 208 -14.25 -1.39 32.28
C ASP A 208 -14.76 -0.47 33.39
N ASP A 209 -15.22 -1.05 34.49
CA ASP A 209 -15.68 -0.31 35.67
C ASP A 209 -14.58 -0.05 36.68
N GLN A 210 -13.47 -0.76 36.60
CA GLN A 210 -12.29 -0.57 37.43
C GLN A 210 -11.34 0.49 36.85
N ASN A 211 -11.49 0.78 35.56
CA ASN A 211 -10.62 1.69 34.80
C ASN A 211 -9.14 1.26 34.85
N ASP A 212 -8.93 -0.06 34.68
CA ASP A 212 -7.62 -0.71 34.76
C ASP A 212 -7.09 -1.14 33.37
N GLY A 213 -7.85 -0.88 32.31
CA GLY A 213 -7.50 -1.26 30.95
C GLY A 213 -7.90 -2.69 30.57
N VAL A 214 -8.69 -3.35 31.43
CA VAL A 214 -9.24 -4.67 31.17
C VAL A 214 -10.77 -4.58 31.05
N VAL A 215 -11.31 -5.01 29.91
CA VAL A 215 -12.75 -5.04 29.72
C VAL A 215 -13.31 -6.42 30.07
N THR A 216 -14.43 -6.43 30.78
CA THR A 216 -15.09 -7.65 31.21
C THR A 216 -16.56 -7.64 30.82
N ALA A 217 -17.16 -8.82 30.61
CA ALA A 217 -18.58 -8.95 30.38
C ALA A 217 -19.37 -8.55 31.65
N GLY A 218 -20.50 -7.90 31.48
CA GLY A 218 -21.40 -7.53 32.55
C GLY A 218 -22.81 -7.40 32.04
N ASP A 219 -23.79 -7.60 32.93
CA ASP A 219 -25.18 -7.42 32.59
C ASP A 219 -25.54 -5.94 32.37
N ASP A 220 -26.72 -5.71 31.80
CA ASP A 220 -27.19 -4.42 31.29
C ASP A 220 -27.20 -3.26 32.30
N ASN A 221 -27.15 -3.56 33.60
CA ASN A 221 -27.19 -2.57 34.67
C ASN A 221 -25.80 -2.08 35.14
N ILE A 222 -24.74 -2.77 34.73
CA ILE A 222 -23.37 -2.34 35.02
C ILE A 222 -22.85 -1.65 33.77
N ASN A 223 -23.19 -0.39 33.58
CA ASN A 223 -22.45 0.48 32.70
C ASN A 223 -21.03 0.55 33.22
N LYS A 224 -20.17 -0.31 32.68
CA LYS A 224 -18.75 -0.26 32.97
C LYS A 224 -18.23 1.00 32.31
N LYS A 225 -18.17 2.06 33.12
CA LYS A 225 -17.93 3.40 32.66
C LYS A 225 -16.44 3.61 32.61
N VAL A 226 -15.93 3.92 31.45
CA VAL A 226 -14.61 4.55 31.36
C VAL A 226 -14.75 5.96 32.00
N LYS A 227 -14.43 6.05 33.28
CA LYS A 227 -14.86 7.20 34.14
C LYS A 227 -13.99 8.44 34.08
N THR A 228 -12.77 8.40 33.60
CA THR A 228 -11.75 9.42 33.88
C THR A 228 -11.10 10.09 32.70
N TYR A 229 -11.51 9.80 31.47
CA TYR A 229 -10.90 10.42 30.30
C TYR A 229 -11.40 11.87 30.12
N LEU A 230 -10.47 12.75 29.77
CA LEU A 230 -10.77 14.15 29.45
C LEU A 230 -11.41 14.25 28.07
N ALA A 231 -11.97 15.41 27.73
CA ALA A 231 -12.41 15.69 26.37
C ALA A 231 -11.21 15.65 25.42
N GLY A 232 -11.43 15.11 24.20
CA GLY A 232 -10.39 15.03 23.19
C GLY A 232 -10.50 13.78 22.33
N THR A 233 -9.66 13.68 21.31
CA THR A 233 -9.60 12.52 20.42
C THR A 233 -8.57 11.53 20.92
N TYR A 234 -8.96 10.27 20.92
CA TYR A 234 -8.19 9.13 21.40
C TYR A 234 -8.07 8.06 20.33
N GLN A 235 -6.89 7.46 20.21
CA GLN A 235 -6.76 6.15 19.60
C GLN A 235 -7.08 5.09 20.66
N VAL A 236 -8.02 4.22 20.38
CA VAL A 236 -8.36 3.06 21.22
C VAL A 236 -7.80 1.82 20.55
N ILE A 237 -6.88 1.14 21.24
CA ILE A 237 -6.33 -0.15 20.80
C ILE A 237 -6.92 -1.23 21.71
N PHE A 238 -7.56 -2.24 21.12
CA PHE A 238 -8.21 -3.34 21.85
C PHE A 238 -7.65 -4.68 21.39
N ASN A 239 -7.33 -5.54 22.35
CA ASN A 239 -6.94 -6.91 22.11
C ASN A 239 -8.09 -7.85 22.56
N PRO A 240 -8.89 -8.41 21.64
CA PRO A 240 -10.01 -9.26 21.99
C PRO A 240 -9.63 -10.65 22.52
N LYS A 241 -8.34 -11.06 22.46
CA LYS A 241 -7.88 -12.34 22.99
C LYS A 241 -7.73 -12.34 24.50
N ASP A 242 -7.26 -11.24 25.06
CA ASP A 242 -7.03 -11.07 26.48
C ASP A 242 -7.93 -10.00 27.12
N ASN A 243 -8.83 -9.42 26.33
CA ASN A 243 -9.74 -8.36 26.73
C ASN A 243 -9.03 -7.11 27.30
N THR A 244 -7.82 -6.82 26.85
CA THR A 244 -7.12 -5.61 27.24
C THR A 244 -7.34 -4.48 26.24
N TYR A 245 -7.34 -3.24 26.71
CA TYR A 245 -7.37 -2.08 25.83
C TYR A 245 -6.44 -0.98 26.32
N GLN A 246 -6.07 -0.10 25.40
CA GLN A 246 -5.25 1.08 25.65
C GLN A 246 -5.87 2.29 24.95
N MET A 247 -5.83 3.44 25.60
CA MET A 247 -6.26 4.72 25.04
C MET A 247 -5.08 5.70 24.98
N ASN A 248 -4.72 6.10 23.78
CA ASN A 248 -3.63 7.04 23.53
C ASN A 248 -4.22 8.43 23.21
N THR A 249 -3.75 9.46 23.92
CA THR A 249 -4.17 10.85 23.73
C THR A 249 -2.99 11.80 23.94
N PRO A 250 -2.98 12.99 23.30
CA PRO A 250 -3.87 13.39 22.20
C PRO A 250 -3.61 12.58 20.95
N TYR A 251 -4.62 12.35 20.12
CA TYR A 251 -4.48 11.67 18.84
C TYR A 251 -5.31 12.39 17.77
N SER A 252 -4.80 13.50 17.29
CA SER A 252 -5.51 14.37 16.35
C SER A 252 -4.67 14.60 15.11
N TRP A 253 -5.20 14.25 13.95
CA TRP A 253 -4.62 14.59 12.68
C TRP A 253 -5.08 15.96 12.20
N GLY A 254 -4.16 16.72 11.62
CA GLY A 254 -4.44 18.05 11.08
C GLY A 254 -3.72 18.30 9.77
N LEU A 255 -4.35 19.08 8.89
CA LEU A 255 -3.74 19.59 7.68
C LEU A 255 -2.86 20.78 8.01
N VAL A 256 -1.62 20.76 7.51
CA VAL A 256 -0.62 21.82 7.64
C VAL A 256 -0.09 22.14 6.25
N GLY A 257 0.34 23.37 6.02
CA GLY A 257 0.86 23.77 4.72
C GLY A 257 1.24 25.24 4.62
N ASP A 258 1.42 25.74 3.41
CA ASP A 258 1.76 27.14 3.16
C ASP A 258 0.70 28.10 3.72
N PHE A 259 -0.56 27.71 3.75
CA PHE A 259 -1.67 28.52 4.27
C PHE A 259 -1.51 28.93 5.75
N ASN A 260 -0.79 28.14 6.54
CA ASN A 260 -0.51 28.42 7.95
C ASN A 260 0.99 28.45 8.26
N ASN A 261 1.80 28.78 7.24
CA ASN A 261 3.26 28.84 7.34
C ASN A 261 3.86 27.57 7.96
N TRP A 262 3.32 26.40 7.60
CA TRP A 262 3.75 25.09 8.09
C TRP A 262 3.69 24.96 9.63
N GLY A 263 2.77 25.68 10.24
CA GLY A 263 2.63 25.74 11.71
C GLY A 263 3.77 26.48 12.40
N ASN A 264 4.56 27.26 11.66
CA ASN A 264 5.64 28.07 12.21
C ASN A 264 5.10 29.46 12.54
N PRO A 265 5.17 29.94 13.79
CA PRO A 265 4.66 31.25 14.18
C PRO A 265 5.48 32.44 13.63
N ARG A 266 6.59 32.21 12.97
CA ARG A 266 7.40 33.27 12.34
C ARG A 266 6.65 33.88 11.17
N GLY A 267 6.58 35.20 11.11
CA GLY A 267 5.94 35.93 10.02
C GLY A 267 4.50 36.40 10.29
N GLY A 268 4.00 36.26 11.51
CA GLY A 268 2.67 36.78 11.92
C GLY A 268 1.49 35.90 11.50
N ILE A 269 1.71 34.77 10.85
CA ILE A 269 0.66 33.78 10.58
C ILE A 269 0.58 32.85 11.79
N THR A 270 -0.56 32.88 12.48
CA THR A 270 -0.78 32.10 13.72
C THR A 270 -1.91 31.08 13.56
N GLU A 271 -2.31 30.75 12.33
CA GLU A 271 -3.36 29.77 12.13
C GLU A 271 -2.88 28.37 12.53
N PRO A 272 -3.63 27.68 13.39
CA PRO A 272 -3.32 26.31 13.74
C PRO A 272 -3.53 25.37 12.54
N ASP A 273 -3.06 24.13 12.68
CA ASP A 273 -3.43 23.07 11.74
C ASP A 273 -4.94 22.94 11.66
N LYS A 274 -5.46 22.68 10.46
CA LYS A 274 -6.90 22.46 10.29
C LYS A 274 -7.22 21.02 10.75
N PRO A 275 -8.01 20.86 11.83
CA PRO A 275 -8.26 19.53 12.39
C PRO A 275 -9.08 18.67 11.42
N MET A 276 -8.71 17.40 11.31
CA MET A 276 -9.45 16.38 10.57
C MET A 276 -10.38 15.63 11.52
N THR A 277 -11.50 15.16 11.01
CA THR A 277 -12.47 14.33 11.74
C THR A 277 -12.36 12.88 11.29
N TYR A 278 -12.37 11.95 12.23
CA TYR A 278 -12.35 10.53 11.92
C TYR A 278 -13.75 10.03 11.54
N ASP A 279 -13.84 9.37 10.40
CA ASP A 279 -14.99 8.57 9.98
C ASP A 279 -14.70 7.09 10.26
N GLY A 280 -15.30 6.58 11.32
CA GLY A 280 -15.10 5.19 11.74
C GLY A 280 -15.66 4.17 10.76
N ASN A 281 -16.67 4.51 9.96
CA ASN A 281 -17.26 3.58 9.00
C ASN A 281 -16.35 3.28 7.81
N THR A 282 -15.50 4.24 7.46
CA THR A 282 -14.57 4.13 6.33
C THR A 282 -13.12 4.01 6.77
N ASN A 283 -12.84 4.13 8.07
CA ASN A 283 -11.48 4.19 8.63
C ASN A 283 -10.63 5.30 7.99
N THR A 284 -11.23 6.47 7.84
CA THR A 284 -10.58 7.62 7.20
C THR A 284 -10.65 8.87 8.07
N TRP A 285 -9.68 9.74 7.88
CA TRP A 285 -9.70 11.09 8.42
C TRP A 285 -10.13 12.06 7.31
N VAL A 286 -11.06 12.94 7.63
CA VAL A 286 -11.73 13.80 6.66
C VAL A 286 -11.63 15.27 7.10
N LEU A 287 -11.24 16.12 6.17
CA LEU A 287 -11.37 17.58 6.28
C LEU A 287 -12.23 18.07 5.13
N LYS A 288 -13.39 18.65 5.44
CA LYS A 288 -14.31 19.18 4.43
C LYS A 288 -14.15 20.68 4.29
N ASP A 289 -14.47 21.18 3.10
CA ASP A 289 -14.58 22.62 2.81
C ASP A 289 -13.30 23.42 3.12
N MET A 290 -12.12 22.81 2.98
CA MET A 290 -10.85 23.51 3.17
C MET A 290 -10.65 24.55 2.07
N VAL A 291 -10.56 25.82 2.45
CA VAL A 291 -10.34 26.94 1.52
C VAL A 291 -8.85 27.29 1.50
N LEU A 292 -8.25 27.23 0.34
CA LEU A 292 -6.93 27.77 0.04
C LEU A 292 -7.10 29.05 -0.77
N THR A 293 -6.65 30.17 -0.23
CA THR A 293 -6.74 31.50 -0.90
C THR A 293 -5.66 31.72 -1.94
N GLN A 294 -4.60 30.92 -1.92
CA GLN A 294 -3.51 30.90 -2.87
C GLN A 294 -3.00 29.48 -3.09
N GLU A 295 -2.23 29.28 -4.13
CA GLU A 295 -1.53 28.02 -4.38
C GLU A 295 -0.54 27.72 -3.23
N GLY A 296 -0.47 26.47 -2.82
CA GLY A 296 0.46 26.06 -1.77
C GLY A 296 0.57 24.54 -1.61
N GLY A 297 1.65 24.12 -0.96
CA GLY A 297 1.87 22.74 -0.56
C GLY A 297 1.14 22.43 0.74
N VAL A 298 0.66 21.19 0.86
CA VAL A 298 0.01 20.69 2.08
C VAL A 298 0.55 19.31 2.48
N LYS A 299 0.47 19.02 3.76
CA LYS A 299 0.73 17.73 4.40
C LYS A 299 -0.25 17.51 5.53
N ILE A 300 -0.23 16.31 6.08
CA ILE A 300 -1.00 15.92 7.25
C ILE A 300 -0.01 15.58 8.37
N ARG A 301 -0.26 16.04 9.59
CA ARG A 301 0.58 15.67 10.74
C ARG A 301 -0.24 15.36 11.99
N LEU A 302 0.32 14.51 12.84
CA LEU A 302 -0.29 14.09 14.09
C LEU A 302 0.03 15.10 15.20
N ASN A 303 -0.98 15.49 15.97
CA ASN A 303 -0.85 16.33 17.17
C ASN A 303 -0.07 17.62 16.94
N SER A 304 -0.20 18.22 15.76
CA SER A 304 0.54 19.42 15.34
C SER A 304 2.07 19.28 15.51
N SER A 305 2.59 18.05 15.47
CA SER A 305 4.01 17.71 15.63
C SER A 305 4.61 17.20 14.33
N TRP A 306 5.86 17.58 14.07
CA TRP A 306 6.62 17.06 12.92
C TRP A 306 7.20 15.67 13.16
N SER A 307 7.11 15.12 14.38
CA SER A 307 7.59 13.75 14.68
C SER A 307 6.87 12.69 13.85
N LEU A 308 5.59 12.91 13.53
CA LEU A 308 4.86 12.07 12.57
C LEU A 308 4.06 12.96 11.63
N ASN A 309 4.50 13.02 10.39
CA ASN A 309 3.81 13.70 9.30
C ASN A 309 3.69 12.76 8.09
N ILE A 310 2.65 12.92 7.32
CA ILE A 310 2.30 12.08 6.18
C ILE A 310 2.19 12.99 4.96
N GLY A 311 2.77 12.56 3.85
CA GLY A 311 2.67 13.21 2.56
C GLY A 311 2.56 12.17 1.45
N ALA A 312 2.53 12.61 0.20
CA ALA A 312 2.49 11.74 -0.96
C ALA A 312 3.69 10.79 -1.00
N ASP A 313 3.46 9.52 -1.34
CA ASP A 313 4.53 8.57 -1.64
C ASP A 313 5.03 8.81 -3.06
N ALA A 314 5.88 9.82 -3.20
CA ALA A 314 6.46 10.28 -4.44
C ALA A 314 7.92 10.68 -4.22
N ASP A 315 8.69 10.83 -5.30
CA ASP A 315 10.09 11.26 -5.25
C ASP A 315 10.19 12.77 -5.00
N ASP A 316 9.24 13.55 -5.54
CA ASP A 316 9.14 15.01 -5.41
C ASP A 316 7.74 15.47 -5.02
N ASP A 317 7.59 16.76 -4.72
CA ASP A 317 6.28 17.38 -4.51
C ASP A 317 5.37 17.13 -5.72
N THR A 318 4.13 16.77 -5.47
CA THR A 318 3.20 16.34 -6.51
C THR A 318 1.97 17.24 -6.60
N THR A 319 1.36 17.28 -7.78
CA THR A 319 0.03 17.85 -8.02
C THR A 319 -1.06 16.80 -8.14
N ASN A 320 -0.72 15.52 -7.95
CA ASN A 320 -1.71 14.45 -7.98
C ASN A 320 -2.67 14.58 -6.79
N LEU A 321 -3.96 14.56 -7.08
CA LEU A 321 -5.00 14.74 -6.06
C LEU A 321 -5.37 13.45 -5.33
N GLU A 322 -4.83 12.31 -5.75
CA GLU A 322 -5.00 11.03 -5.06
C GLU A 322 -3.76 10.15 -5.25
N GLY A 323 -3.50 9.29 -4.30
CA GLY A 323 -2.37 8.38 -4.36
C GLY A 323 -2.02 7.73 -3.03
N ALA A 324 -0.93 6.97 -3.06
CA ALA A 324 -0.32 6.42 -1.86
C ALA A 324 0.30 7.55 -1.01
N ALA A 325 0.27 7.35 0.30
CA ALA A 325 0.86 8.27 1.29
C ALA A 325 1.79 7.51 2.22
N LYS A 326 2.85 8.18 2.68
CA LYS A 326 3.82 7.61 3.62
C LYS A 326 4.30 8.62 4.66
N ALA A 327 4.84 8.11 5.76
CA ALA A 327 5.53 8.94 6.74
C ALA A 327 6.70 9.68 6.09
N GLY A 328 6.80 11.00 6.37
CA GLY A 328 7.81 11.87 5.77
C GLY A 328 7.65 12.07 4.25
N GLY A 329 6.54 11.65 3.65
CA GLY A 329 6.26 11.81 2.21
C GLY A 329 6.30 13.26 1.72
N LYS A 330 6.14 13.47 0.43
CA LYS A 330 6.24 14.78 -0.25
C LYS A 330 4.97 15.62 -0.10
N ASN A 331 5.09 16.91 -0.34
CA ASN A 331 3.93 17.79 -0.30
C ASN A 331 2.99 17.53 -1.49
N VAL A 332 1.70 17.73 -1.28
CA VAL A 332 0.74 17.86 -2.37
C VAL A 332 0.50 19.34 -2.64
N LYS A 333 0.82 19.80 -3.85
CA LYS A 333 0.62 21.18 -4.29
C LYS A 333 -0.79 21.36 -4.81
N LEU A 334 -1.51 22.31 -4.24
CA LEU A 334 -2.89 22.61 -4.57
C LEU A 334 -3.01 24.06 -5.03
N PRO A 335 -3.64 24.35 -6.17
CA PRO A 335 -4.05 25.70 -6.54
C PRO A 335 -5.00 26.33 -5.50
N ALA A 336 -5.26 27.62 -5.57
CA ALA A 336 -6.32 28.26 -4.82
C ALA A 336 -7.67 27.58 -5.13
N GLY A 337 -8.49 27.34 -4.10
CA GLY A 337 -9.78 26.64 -4.26
C GLY A 337 -10.33 26.10 -2.95
N THR A 338 -11.48 25.44 -3.04
CA THR A 338 -12.11 24.73 -1.93
C THR A 338 -11.98 23.22 -2.14
N TYR A 339 -11.63 22.49 -1.09
CA TYR A 339 -11.29 21.08 -1.15
C TYR A 339 -11.92 20.27 -0.04
N ASP A 340 -12.33 19.03 -0.37
CA ASP A 340 -12.51 17.97 0.61
C ASP A 340 -11.27 17.07 0.56
N ILE A 341 -10.66 16.82 1.73
CA ILE A 341 -9.43 16.04 1.87
C ILE A 341 -9.74 14.80 2.71
N VAL A 342 -9.48 13.64 2.16
CA VAL A 342 -9.65 12.34 2.81
C VAL A 342 -8.29 11.65 2.92
N PHE A 343 -8.02 11.07 4.06
CA PHE A 343 -6.76 10.40 4.35
C PHE A 343 -7.03 9.12 5.12
N SER A 344 -6.40 8.03 4.72
CA SER A 344 -6.33 6.79 5.47
C SER A 344 -4.89 6.50 5.88
N PHE A 345 -4.70 5.83 7.00
CA PHE A 345 -3.38 5.51 7.50
C PHE A 345 -3.34 4.08 8.03
N SER A 346 -2.40 3.29 7.54
CA SER A 346 -2.13 1.93 8.01
C SER A 346 -1.05 1.91 9.09
N VAL A 347 -0.99 0.81 9.84
CA VAL A 347 0.01 0.56 10.90
C VAL A 347 1.46 0.64 10.42
N GLU A 348 1.71 0.44 9.12
CA GLU A 348 3.06 0.43 8.54
C GLU A 348 3.56 1.82 8.13
N ASN A 349 3.00 2.89 8.69
CA ASN A 349 3.28 4.27 8.32
C ASN A 349 3.01 4.58 6.83
N LYS A 350 2.06 3.86 6.25
CA LYS A 350 1.57 4.03 4.88
C LYS A 350 0.07 4.23 4.87
N GLY A 351 -0.41 4.90 3.87
CA GLY A 351 -1.83 5.14 3.69
C GLY A 351 -2.15 5.58 2.29
N THR A 352 -3.31 6.17 2.13
CA THR A 352 -3.75 6.79 0.89
C THR A 352 -4.32 8.17 1.19
N TYR A 353 -4.26 9.06 0.22
CA TYR A 353 -4.96 10.34 0.28
C TYR A 353 -5.81 10.52 -0.97
N LYS A 354 -6.90 11.26 -0.81
CA LYS A 354 -7.75 11.71 -1.90
C LYS A 354 -8.22 13.13 -1.61
N ILE A 355 -8.03 14.01 -2.57
CA ILE A 355 -8.37 15.43 -2.51
C ILE A 355 -9.37 15.70 -3.62
N VAL A 356 -10.53 16.22 -3.25
CA VAL A 356 -11.59 16.56 -4.22
C VAL A 356 -11.75 18.06 -4.24
N ARG A 357 -11.51 18.67 -5.38
CA ARG A 357 -11.80 20.10 -5.60
C ARG A 357 -13.29 20.28 -5.82
N LYS A 358 -13.88 21.28 -5.14
CA LYS A 358 -15.29 21.68 -5.30
C LYS A 358 -15.46 22.71 -6.40
#